data_86c1a5a565a21e1aaacd6ce21ae83768
#
_entry.id   86c1a5a565a21e1aaacd6ce21ae83768
#
_cell.length_a   1.000
_cell.length_b   1.000
_cell.length_c   1.000
_cell.angle_alpha   90.00
_cell.angle_beta   90.00
_cell.angle_gamma   90.00
#
_symmetry.space_group_name_H-M   'P 1'
#
loop_
_entity.id
_entity.type
_entity.pdbx_description
1 polymer ?
#
loop_
_entity_poly.entity_id
_entity_poly.type
_entity_poly.pdbx_seq_one_letter_code
_entity_poly.pdbx_strand_id
1 'polypeptide(L)'
;MITDSCFICRKHKGLEAAPPGGYIYEDEHWMVCHAPGKLGPLGTLFIESKRHFLDYAEMTPKEAKSLGNLLKKVYAALKEHTQAERIYQLSTMEGQPHYHCWLVPRRKEDSERGLKFLAKDDSCKEQDAIALTQKLRKAMS
;
A
#
# COMPACT_ATOMS: atom_id res chain seq x y z
N MET A 1 3.47 7.57 -18.22
CA MET A 1 4.43 6.83 -19.07
C MET A 1 5.08 5.73 -18.24
N ILE A 2 5.15 4.52 -18.79
CA ILE A 2 5.85 3.41 -18.15
C ILE A 2 7.33 3.50 -18.52
N THR A 3 8.21 3.37 -17.53
CA THR A 3 9.65 3.41 -17.78
C THR A 3 10.30 2.11 -17.30
N ASP A 4 11.31 1.66 -18.03
CA ASP A 4 12.03 0.43 -17.69
C ASP A 4 12.95 0.62 -16.46
N SER A 5 13.26 1.85 -16.10
CA SER A 5 14.08 2.15 -14.92
C SER A 5 13.27 2.25 -13.63
N CYS A 6 11.94 2.31 -13.73
CA CYS A 6 11.08 2.45 -12.56
C CYS A 6 10.77 1.07 -11.96
N PHE A 7 11.12 0.87 -10.70
CA PHE A 7 10.88 -0.39 -10.01
C PHE A 7 9.38 -0.75 -10.00
N ILE A 8 8.52 0.22 -9.70
CA ILE A 8 7.07 -0.04 -9.63
C ILE A 8 6.51 -0.37 -11.00
N CYS A 9 6.93 0.34 -12.06
CA CYS A 9 6.53 -0.01 -13.43
C CYS A 9 6.96 -1.43 -13.78
N ARG A 10 8.19 -1.82 -13.43
CA ARG A 10 8.71 -3.17 -13.68
C ARG A 10 7.92 -4.21 -12.89
N LYS A 11 7.60 -3.90 -11.64
CA LYS A 11 6.80 -4.79 -10.78
C LYS A 11 5.41 -5.03 -11.40
N HIS A 12 4.78 -4.00 -11.95
CA HIS A 12 3.49 -4.13 -12.61
C HIS A 12 3.56 -4.96 -13.89
N LYS A 13 4.73 -5.01 -14.52
CA LYS A 13 4.95 -5.84 -15.72
C LYS A 13 5.37 -7.27 -15.37
N GLY A 14 5.51 -7.60 -14.09
CA GLY A 14 5.95 -8.93 -13.68
C GLY A 14 7.45 -9.16 -13.79
N LEU A 15 8.24 -8.09 -13.93
CA LEU A 15 9.70 -8.15 -14.04
C LEU A 15 10.43 -8.12 -12.71
N GLU A 16 9.71 -7.90 -11.63
CA GLU A 16 10.23 -7.94 -10.26
C GLU A 16 9.42 -8.92 -9.44
N ALA A 17 9.91 -9.28 -8.27
CA ALA A 17 9.21 -10.21 -7.39
C ALA A 17 7.80 -9.70 -7.07
N ALA A 18 6.82 -10.59 -7.09
CA ALA A 18 5.46 -10.24 -6.73
C ALA A 18 5.37 -9.83 -5.26
N PRO A 19 4.43 -8.95 -4.89
CA PRO A 19 4.22 -8.62 -3.48
C PRO A 19 3.72 -9.85 -2.71
N PRO A 20 3.83 -9.85 -1.37
CA PRO A 20 3.40 -10.99 -0.56
C PRO A 20 1.97 -11.43 -0.86
N GLY A 21 1.83 -12.65 -1.37
CA GLY A 21 0.53 -13.21 -1.74
C GLY A 21 -0.08 -12.65 -3.03
N GLY A 22 0.66 -11.81 -3.76
CA GLY A 22 0.17 -11.16 -4.97
C GLY A 22 -0.57 -9.85 -4.64
N TYR A 23 -1.22 -9.28 -5.63
CA TYR A 23 -1.97 -8.03 -5.42
C TYR A 23 -3.29 -8.28 -4.71
N ILE A 24 -3.66 -7.34 -3.84
CA ILE A 24 -4.93 -7.37 -3.09
C ILE A 24 -6.09 -6.92 -3.99
N TYR A 25 -5.84 -5.88 -4.78
CA TYR A 25 -6.88 -5.22 -5.55
C TYR A 25 -6.26 -4.52 -6.75
N GLU A 26 -7.02 -4.45 -7.82
CA GLU A 26 -6.61 -3.75 -9.04
C GLU A 26 -7.84 -3.18 -9.74
N ASP A 27 -7.75 -1.94 -10.17
CA ASP A 27 -8.78 -1.34 -11.03
C ASP A 27 -8.11 -0.61 -12.19
N GLU A 28 -8.85 0.25 -12.88
CA GLU A 28 -8.34 0.98 -14.04
C GLU A 28 -7.11 1.83 -13.72
N HIS A 29 -7.04 2.38 -12.50
CA HIS A 29 -6.03 3.38 -12.13
C HIS A 29 -5.06 2.95 -11.06
N TRP A 30 -5.42 1.98 -10.23
CA TRP A 30 -4.70 1.67 -8.99
C TRP A 30 -4.46 0.20 -8.80
N MET A 31 -3.37 -0.10 -8.10
CA MET A 31 -3.06 -1.45 -7.63
C MET A 31 -2.73 -1.38 -6.15
N VAL A 32 -3.25 -2.32 -5.38
CA VAL A 32 -3.03 -2.37 -3.93
C VAL A 32 -2.32 -3.67 -3.57
N CYS A 33 -1.28 -3.58 -2.75
CA CYS A 33 -0.56 -4.77 -2.30
C CYS A 33 -0.03 -4.57 -0.87
N HIS A 34 0.32 -5.69 -0.24
CA HIS A 34 1.04 -5.66 1.04
C HIS A 34 2.52 -5.41 0.76
N ALA A 35 3.14 -4.58 1.58
CA ALA A 35 4.58 -4.34 1.49
C ALA A 35 5.35 -5.61 1.86
N PRO A 36 6.60 -5.77 1.38
CA PRO A 36 7.47 -6.82 1.89
C PRO A 36 7.53 -6.75 3.41
N GLY A 37 7.52 -7.90 4.07
CA GLY A 37 7.42 -7.97 5.54
C GLY A 37 8.51 -7.20 6.28
N LYS A 38 9.67 -7.04 5.68
CA LYS A 38 10.78 -6.30 6.28
C LYS A 38 10.57 -4.79 6.36
N LEU A 39 9.56 -4.26 5.66
CA LEU A 39 9.37 -2.80 5.54
C LEU A 39 8.40 -2.21 6.55
N GLY A 40 7.71 -3.03 7.34
CA GLY A 40 6.79 -2.49 8.33
C GLY A 40 5.99 -3.55 9.05
N PRO A 41 5.12 -3.14 9.98
CA PRO A 41 4.27 -4.07 10.70
C PRO A 41 3.25 -4.73 9.77
N LEU A 42 2.66 -5.82 10.24
CA LEU A 42 1.63 -6.53 9.48
C LEU A 42 0.49 -5.58 9.12
N GLY A 43 0.11 -5.58 7.85
CA GLY A 43 -0.91 -4.70 7.34
C GLY A 43 -0.39 -3.44 6.67
N THR A 44 0.93 -3.30 6.53
CA THR A 44 1.51 -2.19 5.77
C THR A 44 1.21 -2.40 4.29
N LEU A 45 0.43 -1.51 3.71
CA LEU A 45 -0.01 -1.63 2.32
C LEU A 45 0.54 -0.50 1.47
N PHE A 46 0.66 -0.79 0.17
CA PHE A 46 0.94 0.21 -0.86
C PHE A 46 -0.27 0.36 -1.75
N ILE A 47 -0.63 1.60 -2.06
CA ILE A 47 -1.53 1.92 -3.16
C ILE A 47 -0.64 2.54 -4.23
N GLU A 48 -0.56 1.90 -5.38
CA GLU A 48 0.34 2.31 -6.47
C GLU A 48 -0.48 2.71 -7.69
N SER A 49 -0.11 3.82 -8.32
CA SER A 49 -0.76 4.21 -9.57
C SER A 49 -0.32 3.28 -10.70
N LYS A 50 -1.25 2.96 -11.60
CA LYS A 50 -0.91 2.21 -12.81
C LYS A 50 -0.10 3.06 -13.78
N ARG A 51 -0.51 4.30 -13.94
CA ARG A 51 0.20 5.25 -14.79
C ARG A 51 1.41 5.79 -14.02
N HIS A 52 2.53 5.95 -14.70
CA HIS A 52 3.74 6.48 -14.11
C HIS A 52 3.64 8.00 -14.01
N PHE A 53 3.60 8.53 -12.80
CA PHE A 53 3.70 9.96 -12.52
C PHE A 53 4.21 10.12 -11.10
N LEU A 54 4.65 11.33 -10.75
CA LEU A 54 5.33 11.56 -9.48
C LEU A 54 4.41 12.11 -8.40
N ASP A 55 3.79 13.26 -8.61
CA ASP A 55 3.05 13.87 -7.53
C ASP A 55 1.58 14.07 -7.84
N TYR A 56 0.86 14.43 -6.80
CA TYR A 56 -0.59 14.53 -6.82
C TYR A 56 -1.11 15.51 -7.89
N ALA A 57 -0.34 16.57 -8.17
CA ALA A 57 -0.73 17.56 -9.17
C ALA A 57 -0.80 16.97 -10.58
N GLU A 58 -0.11 15.85 -10.81
CA GLU A 58 -0.06 15.20 -12.13
C GLU A 58 -1.17 14.18 -12.34
N MET A 59 -2.01 13.96 -11.33
CA MET A 59 -3.15 13.05 -11.49
C MET A 59 -4.15 13.59 -12.51
N THR A 60 -4.73 12.66 -13.27
CA THR A 60 -5.90 13.02 -14.07
C THR A 60 -7.09 13.23 -13.13
N PRO A 61 -8.14 13.97 -13.58
CA PRO A 61 -9.34 14.12 -12.76
C PRO A 61 -9.97 12.78 -12.36
N LYS A 62 -9.94 11.78 -13.24
CA LYS A 62 -10.48 10.45 -12.93
C LYS A 62 -9.66 9.75 -11.85
N GLU A 63 -8.33 9.84 -11.93
CA GLU A 63 -7.45 9.29 -10.90
C GLU A 63 -7.74 9.93 -9.54
N ALA A 64 -7.77 11.25 -9.51
CA ALA A 64 -8.00 11.97 -8.26
C ALA A 64 -9.35 11.63 -7.63
N LYS A 65 -10.41 11.53 -8.45
CA LYS A 65 -11.73 11.19 -7.94
C LYS A 65 -11.82 9.76 -7.42
N SER A 66 -11.17 8.82 -8.09
CA SER A 66 -11.26 7.40 -7.71
C SER A 66 -10.46 7.08 -6.45
N LEU A 67 -9.40 7.84 -6.18
CA LEU A 67 -8.50 7.56 -5.05
C LEU A 67 -9.21 7.63 -3.70
N GLY A 68 -10.07 8.61 -3.50
CA GLY A 68 -10.80 8.77 -2.25
C GLY A 68 -11.71 7.58 -1.94
N ASN A 69 -12.44 7.09 -2.95
CA ASN A 69 -13.29 5.92 -2.78
C ASN A 69 -12.47 4.66 -2.50
N LEU A 70 -11.34 4.52 -3.18
CA LEU A 70 -10.43 3.38 -2.96
C LEU A 70 -9.87 3.41 -1.53
N LEU A 71 -9.39 4.57 -1.08
CA LEU A 71 -8.88 4.73 0.27
C LEU A 71 -9.92 4.34 1.32
N LYS A 72 -11.16 4.78 1.12
CA LYS A 72 -12.24 4.43 2.04
C LYS A 72 -12.42 2.92 2.16
N LYS A 73 -12.44 2.22 1.03
CA LYS A 73 -12.59 0.75 1.00
C LYS A 73 -11.41 0.05 1.65
N VAL A 74 -10.19 0.50 1.34
CA VAL A 74 -8.98 -0.11 1.89
C VAL A 74 -8.91 0.10 3.40
N TYR A 75 -9.20 1.31 3.87
CA TYR A 75 -9.23 1.60 5.30
C TYR A 75 -10.21 0.68 6.03
N ALA A 76 -11.43 0.53 5.49
CA ALA A 76 -12.45 -0.33 6.12
C ALA A 76 -11.98 -1.78 6.22
N ALA A 77 -11.45 -2.33 5.13
CA ALA A 77 -10.97 -3.70 5.10
C ALA A 77 -9.77 -3.89 6.05
N LEU A 78 -8.84 -2.95 6.02
CA LEU A 78 -7.63 -3.02 6.83
C LEU A 78 -7.96 -2.95 8.33
N LYS A 79 -8.85 -2.06 8.73
CA LYS A 79 -9.28 -1.96 10.13
C LYS A 79 -9.97 -3.25 10.60
N GLU A 80 -10.84 -3.81 9.77
CA GLU A 80 -11.55 -5.03 10.11
C GLU A 80 -10.60 -6.21 10.32
N HIS A 81 -9.61 -6.34 9.45
CA HIS A 81 -8.73 -7.52 9.45
C HIS A 81 -7.44 -7.37 10.25
N THR A 82 -7.11 -6.18 10.73
CA THR A 82 -5.91 -5.96 11.56
C THR A 82 -6.24 -5.43 12.94
N GLN A 83 -7.48 -5.03 13.21
CA GLN A 83 -7.89 -4.37 14.45
C GLN A 83 -7.14 -3.06 14.68
N ALA A 84 -6.76 -2.37 13.62
CA ALA A 84 -6.03 -1.11 13.71
C ALA A 84 -6.87 -0.03 14.37
N GLU A 85 -6.27 0.69 15.31
CA GLU A 85 -6.90 1.86 15.91
C GLU A 85 -6.74 3.09 15.00
N ARG A 86 -5.56 3.19 14.36
CA ARG A 86 -5.26 4.27 13.41
C ARG A 86 -4.58 3.67 12.20
N ILE A 87 -4.75 4.31 11.05
CA ILE A 87 -3.99 3.99 9.84
C ILE A 87 -3.30 5.27 9.43
N TYR A 88 -1.97 5.22 9.41
CA TYR A 88 -1.17 6.35 8.95
C TYR A 88 -1.00 6.25 7.45
N GLN A 89 -1.07 7.39 6.79
CA GLN A 89 -0.99 7.49 5.35
C GLN A 89 0.13 8.44 4.98
N LEU A 90 1.07 7.99 4.16
CA LEU A 90 2.17 8.85 3.76
C LEU A 90 2.66 8.57 2.35
N SER A 91 3.15 9.62 1.70
CA SER A 91 3.74 9.56 0.36
C SER A 91 4.85 10.58 0.30
N THR A 92 6.08 10.11 0.11
CA THR A 92 7.24 11.01 0.03
C THR A 92 7.83 11.09 -1.36
N MET A 93 7.70 10.04 -2.16
CA MET A 93 8.25 9.92 -3.51
C MET A 93 9.78 10.03 -3.56
N GLU A 94 10.45 9.87 -2.42
CA GLU A 94 11.92 10.02 -2.40
C GLU A 94 12.64 8.72 -2.74
N GLY A 95 12.13 7.56 -2.26
CA GLY A 95 12.79 6.28 -2.53
C GLY A 95 12.43 5.70 -3.88
N GLN A 96 11.16 5.75 -4.24
CA GLN A 96 10.63 5.21 -5.51
C GLN A 96 9.82 6.31 -6.19
N PRO A 97 10.38 6.99 -7.19
CA PRO A 97 9.69 8.11 -7.86
C PRO A 97 8.62 7.65 -8.86
N HIS A 98 7.56 7.09 -8.32
CA HIS A 98 6.36 6.65 -9.02
C HIS A 98 5.25 6.75 -7.97
N TYR A 99 4.16 7.42 -8.26
CA TYR A 99 3.17 7.69 -7.22
C TYR A 99 2.74 6.42 -6.49
N HIS A 100 2.91 6.44 -5.20
CA HIS A 100 2.42 5.40 -4.31
C HIS A 100 2.20 5.97 -2.93
N CYS A 101 1.30 5.35 -2.19
CA CYS A 101 0.92 5.77 -0.86
C CYS A 101 1.08 4.58 0.09
N TRP A 102 1.76 4.81 1.20
CA TRP A 102 1.89 3.82 2.26
C TRP A 102 0.72 3.95 3.21
N LEU A 103 0.13 2.83 3.61
CA LEU A 103 -0.85 2.76 4.69
C LEU A 103 -0.26 1.86 5.77
N VAL A 104 -0.07 2.42 6.97
CA VAL A 104 0.58 1.71 8.07
C VAL A 104 -0.37 1.63 9.27
N PRO A 105 -0.86 0.43 9.61
CA PRO A 105 -1.80 0.30 10.72
C PRO A 105 -1.10 0.31 12.06
N ARG A 106 -1.66 1.05 13.01
CA ARG A 106 -1.24 1.05 14.41
C ARG A 106 -2.36 0.46 15.25
N ARG A 107 -2.02 -0.49 16.08
CA ARG A 107 -2.97 -1.12 16.98
C ARG A 107 -3.02 -0.40 18.31
N LYS A 108 -4.09 -0.63 19.06
CA LYS A 108 -4.31 0.04 20.34
C LYS A 108 -3.18 -0.23 21.34
N GLU A 109 -2.65 -1.44 21.33
CA GLU A 109 -1.59 -1.87 22.25
C GLU A 109 -0.20 -1.33 21.88
N ASP A 110 -0.02 -0.75 20.69
CA ASP A 110 1.26 -0.15 20.32
C ASP A 110 1.51 1.11 21.16
N SER A 111 2.67 1.17 21.82
CA SER A 111 3.00 2.28 22.72
C SER A 111 3.36 3.56 21.99
N GLU A 112 4.01 3.44 20.81
CA GLU A 112 4.40 4.60 20.03
C GLU A 112 3.25 5.07 19.13
N ARG A 113 3.21 6.37 18.85
CA ARG A 113 2.13 6.97 18.05
C ARG A 113 2.68 8.00 17.09
N GLY A 114 1.98 8.18 15.97
CA GLY A 114 2.32 9.21 15.00
C GLY A 114 3.70 9.00 14.39
N LEU A 115 4.49 10.06 14.31
CA LEU A 115 5.81 10.01 13.67
C LEU A 115 6.76 9.06 14.39
N LYS A 116 6.64 8.93 15.71
CA LYS A 116 7.47 7.98 16.46
C LYS A 116 7.16 6.55 16.06
N PHE A 117 5.88 6.23 15.87
CA PHE A 117 5.48 4.91 15.41
C PHE A 117 6.05 4.64 14.01
N LEU A 118 5.93 5.60 13.10
CA LEU A 118 6.40 5.45 11.73
C LEU A 118 7.93 5.35 11.64
N ALA A 119 8.64 5.93 12.61
CA ALA A 119 10.10 5.88 12.63
C ALA A 119 10.66 4.58 13.19
N LYS A 120 9.81 3.71 13.76
CA LYS A 120 10.26 2.43 14.30
C LYS A 120 10.76 1.53 13.17
N ASP A 121 11.81 0.77 13.47
CA ASP A 121 12.27 -0.30 12.60
C ASP A 121 11.44 -1.55 12.92
N ASP A 122 10.30 -1.67 12.25
CA ASP A 122 9.35 -2.75 12.48
C ASP A 122 9.25 -3.65 11.25
N SER A 123 8.79 -4.87 11.46
CA SER A 123 8.66 -5.85 10.39
C SER A 123 7.56 -6.86 10.76
N CYS A 124 7.21 -7.70 9.79
CA CYS A 124 6.33 -8.83 10.03
C CYS A 124 6.83 -10.03 9.22
N LYS A 125 6.32 -11.21 9.56
CA LYS A 125 6.67 -12.42 8.84
C LYS A 125 6.00 -12.42 7.46
N GLU A 126 6.74 -12.84 6.44
CA GLU A 126 6.20 -12.90 5.07
C GLU A 126 4.93 -13.76 5.00
N GLN A 127 4.92 -14.91 5.68
CA GLN A 127 3.75 -15.79 5.65
C GLN A 127 2.51 -15.14 6.26
N ASP A 128 2.67 -14.27 7.26
CA ASP A 128 1.56 -13.54 7.85
C ASP A 128 1.04 -12.48 6.88
N ALA A 129 1.96 -11.82 6.16
CA ALA A 129 1.59 -10.86 5.12
C ALA A 129 0.82 -11.54 3.99
N ILE A 130 1.25 -12.73 3.58
CA ILE A 130 0.56 -13.52 2.55
C ILE A 130 -0.85 -13.89 3.01
N ALA A 131 -0.98 -14.37 4.24
CA ALA A 131 -2.30 -14.74 4.78
C ALA A 131 -3.24 -13.55 4.86
N LEU A 132 -2.74 -12.40 5.30
CA LEU A 132 -3.54 -11.18 5.36
C LEU A 132 -3.94 -10.70 3.96
N THR A 133 -3.02 -10.78 3.00
CA THR A 133 -3.31 -10.43 1.60
C THR A 133 -4.52 -11.23 1.09
N GLN A 134 -4.57 -12.53 1.37
CA GLN A 134 -5.66 -13.38 0.93
C GLN A 134 -7.00 -12.92 1.53
N LYS A 135 -7.00 -12.58 2.82
CA LYS A 135 -8.20 -12.08 3.50
C LYS A 135 -8.66 -10.74 2.93
N LEU A 136 -7.73 -9.82 2.71
CA LEU A 136 -8.04 -8.50 2.16
C LEU A 136 -8.54 -8.59 0.72
N ARG A 137 -7.93 -9.46 -0.08
CA ARG A 137 -8.37 -9.69 -1.47
C ARG A 137 -9.84 -10.13 -1.50
N LYS A 138 -10.19 -11.06 -0.63
CA LYS A 138 -11.56 -11.55 -0.54
C LYS A 138 -12.51 -10.44 -0.08
N ALA A 139 -12.10 -9.64 0.90
CA ALA A 139 -12.92 -8.56 1.43
C ALA A 139 -13.17 -7.46 0.40
N MET A 140 -12.25 -7.27 -0.54
CA MET A 140 -12.32 -6.20 -1.55
C MET A 140 -12.78 -6.69 -2.92
N SER A 141 -13.07 -7.96 -3.06
CA SER A 141 -13.56 -8.51 -4.33
C SER A 141 -15.05 -8.22 -4.57
#